data_bdf9a7c465a3d6ca20542e2d43024d4e
#
_entry.id   bdf9a7c465a3d6ca20542e2d43024d4e
#
_cell.length_a   1.000
_cell.length_b   1.000
_cell.length_c   1.000
_cell.angle_alpha   90.00
_cell.angle_beta   90.00
_cell.angle_gamma   90.00
#
_symmetry.space_group_name_H-M   'P 1'
#
loop_
_entity.id
_entity.type
_entity.pdbx_description
1 polymer ?
#
loop_
_entity_poly.entity_id
_entity_poly.type
_entity_poly.pdbx_seq_one_letter_code
_entity_poly.pdbx_strand_id
1 'polypeptide(L)'
;MRNINWNPYQALTLLSFAAALAGCGKSNWAEKAKQYSGKNSGKSPTEKAVLVELAEGKRGMIEAILERSAPLEAEAQVEVSARTSNPAIELLVEEGDKVEKNQVLLRLESDKQKNDFDQAKSQFDKEQIDFDRHESLYGDNLISEQEYRNAKFSLTQRRLAFEEAKRQFEYTEVRAPIKGTITLRDVKVGDQVGSGRKIFEIIDFDSTVAVIHVPEQYLPRLKTDIAARLISNTLGDTVFGGYVKRISPIVEARAGTIKVTVGVKKLGALRPGMWVDVELVLDTKQEAILIPKKSIVYDNDQTFAFKLHNDTNGVKRVKRQLVLPENADKVHIEPTDGFAVGEKVVVAGQSGLKENSRIREVGDPDPATVSTNAPTATATSAPVTSKSGT
;
A
#
# COMPACT_ATOMS: atom_id res chain seq x y z
N MET A 1 37.09 1.42 -28.27
CA MET A 1 38.07 0.49 -28.78
C MET A 1 38.50 -0.48 -27.68
N ARG A 2 37.85 -1.66 -27.64
CA ARG A 2 38.40 -2.87 -26.97
C ARG A 2 37.68 -4.05 -27.62
N ASN A 3 38.48 -4.82 -28.34
CA ASN A 3 38.14 -6.02 -29.09
C ASN A 3 37.70 -7.14 -28.16
N ILE A 4 36.58 -7.79 -28.49
CA ILE A 4 36.19 -9.09 -27.95
C ILE A 4 36.52 -10.13 -29.00
N ASN A 5 37.51 -10.95 -28.70
CA ASN A 5 38.00 -12.09 -29.46
C ASN A 5 36.99 -13.23 -29.44
N TRP A 6 36.48 -13.64 -30.60
CA TRP A 6 35.72 -14.86 -30.81
C TRP A 6 36.68 -16.01 -31.05
N ASN A 7 36.59 -17.08 -30.28
CA ASN A 7 37.35 -18.29 -30.38
C ASN A 7 36.55 -19.36 -31.18
N PRO A 8 37.03 -19.83 -32.36
CA PRO A 8 36.31 -20.76 -33.21
C PRO A 8 36.79 -22.21 -33.07
N TYR A 9 36.56 -22.84 -31.90
CA TYR A 9 36.81 -24.27 -31.72
C TYR A 9 35.73 -24.93 -30.87
N GLN A 10 34.52 -25.14 -31.46
CA GLN A 10 33.59 -26.19 -31.01
C GLN A 10 32.54 -26.47 -32.11
N ALA A 11 33.05 -26.99 -33.22
CA ALA A 11 32.19 -27.60 -34.24
C ALA A 11 33.00 -28.75 -34.86
N LEU A 12 33.04 -29.91 -34.21
CA LEU A 12 33.37 -31.20 -34.84
C LEU A 12 33.23 -32.31 -33.79
N THR A 13 32.08 -32.94 -33.66
CA THR A 13 31.89 -34.36 -33.28
C THR A 13 30.41 -34.72 -33.29
N LEU A 14 29.91 -35.04 -34.50
CA LEU A 14 28.63 -35.78 -34.68
C LEU A 14 28.63 -36.33 -36.10
N LEU A 15 29.40 -37.39 -36.35
CA LEU A 15 29.21 -38.28 -37.49
C LEU A 15 30.04 -39.55 -37.22
N SER A 16 29.36 -40.62 -36.83
CA SER A 16 29.74 -42.01 -37.05
C SER A 16 29.12 -42.91 -35.98
N PHE A 17 27.95 -43.47 -36.30
CA PHE A 17 27.57 -44.84 -35.93
C PHE A 17 26.28 -45.19 -36.71
N ALA A 18 26.47 -45.60 -37.95
CA ALA A 18 25.45 -46.31 -38.72
C ALA A 18 26.20 -47.49 -39.36
N ALA A 19 25.89 -48.69 -38.95
CA ALA A 19 25.88 -49.92 -39.70
C ALA A 19 26.20 -51.14 -38.80
N ALA A 20 25.32 -51.99 -38.78
CA ALA A 20 25.38 -53.47 -38.70
C ALA A 20 24.43 -54.04 -37.66
N LEU A 21 23.31 -54.59 -38.15
CA LEU A 21 23.08 -56.06 -38.05
C LEU A 21 21.68 -56.38 -38.63
N ALA A 22 21.69 -56.82 -39.90
CA ALA A 22 20.61 -57.62 -40.47
C ALA A 22 20.73 -59.05 -39.90
N GLY A 23 19.70 -59.52 -39.25
CA GLY A 23 19.61 -60.89 -38.72
C GLY A 23 18.18 -61.36 -38.83
N CYS A 24 17.91 -62.25 -39.80
CA CYS A 24 16.63 -62.96 -40.03
C CYS A 24 16.19 -63.74 -38.82
N GLY A 25 14.86 -63.65 -38.52
CA GLY A 25 14.17 -64.55 -37.60
C GLY A 25 12.67 -64.51 -37.90
N LYS A 26 12.20 -65.26 -38.90
CA LYS A 26 10.76 -65.58 -39.09
C LYS A 26 10.32 -66.44 -37.92
N SER A 27 9.46 -65.98 -37.06
CA SER A 27 8.71 -66.84 -36.13
C SER A 27 7.24 -66.42 -36.06
N ASN A 28 6.42 -67.37 -36.41
CA ASN A 28 4.98 -67.50 -36.41
C ASN A 28 4.29 -66.84 -35.18
N TRP A 29 3.70 -65.67 -35.37
CA TRP A 29 2.83 -65.08 -34.36
C TRP A 29 1.35 -64.96 -34.81
N ALA A 30 1.03 -65.39 -36.04
CA ALA A 30 -0.31 -65.36 -36.62
C ALA A 30 -1.26 -66.44 -36.13
N GLU A 31 -0.84 -67.39 -35.29
CA GLU A 31 -1.67 -68.51 -34.86
C GLU A 31 -2.09 -68.47 -33.37
N LYS A 32 -1.72 -67.47 -32.61
CA LYS A 32 -2.18 -67.31 -31.20
C LYS A 32 -3.23 -66.21 -30.99
N ALA A 33 -3.79 -65.62 -32.02
CA ALA A 33 -4.79 -64.56 -31.93
C ALA A 33 -6.25 -65.01 -31.94
N LYS A 34 -6.53 -66.34 -31.86
CA LYS A 34 -7.89 -66.84 -31.97
C LYS A 34 -8.48 -67.54 -30.74
N GLN A 35 -7.88 -67.34 -29.53
CA GLN A 35 -8.40 -68.02 -28.35
C GLN A 35 -8.57 -67.16 -27.11
N TYR A 36 -8.85 -65.85 -27.28
CA TYR A 36 -9.35 -65.01 -26.17
C TYR A 36 -10.50 -64.10 -26.66
N SER A 37 -11.53 -64.70 -27.22
CA SER A 37 -12.86 -64.08 -27.32
C SER A 37 -13.66 -64.43 -26.06
N GLY A 38 -13.19 -64.02 -24.93
CA GLY A 38 -13.92 -63.99 -23.67
C GLY A 38 -14.76 -62.70 -23.61
N LYS A 39 -16.03 -62.89 -23.64
CA LYS A 39 -17.11 -61.96 -23.41
C LYS A 39 -16.85 -61.13 -22.13
N ASN A 40 -16.17 -60.01 -22.22
CA ASN A 40 -16.17 -58.96 -21.18
C ASN A 40 -17.18 -57.92 -21.62
N SER A 41 -18.42 -58.05 -21.16
CA SER A 41 -19.39 -56.97 -21.15
C SER A 41 -18.78 -55.85 -20.27
N GLY A 42 -18.21 -54.82 -20.96
CA GLY A 42 -17.59 -53.69 -20.32
C GLY A 42 -18.58 -52.93 -19.47
N LYS A 43 -18.50 -53.12 -18.16
CA LYS A 43 -18.83 -52.02 -17.25
C LYS A 43 -17.80 -50.93 -17.49
N SER A 44 -18.20 -49.84 -18.16
CA SER A 44 -17.45 -48.58 -18.14
C SER A 44 -17.07 -48.29 -16.70
N PRO A 45 -15.81 -47.93 -16.41
CA PRO A 45 -15.41 -47.54 -15.07
C PRO A 45 -16.34 -46.44 -14.61
N THR A 46 -17.10 -46.69 -13.57
CA THR A 46 -18.00 -45.70 -12.97
C THR A 46 -17.10 -44.58 -12.47
N GLU A 47 -17.07 -43.51 -13.23
CA GLU A 47 -16.28 -42.29 -12.91
C GLU A 47 -16.76 -41.78 -11.54
N LYS A 48 -15.88 -41.87 -10.54
CA LYS A 48 -16.22 -41.44 -9.16
C LYS A 48 -16.48 -39.95 -9.18
N ALA A 49 -17.65 -39.55 -8.70
CA ALA A 49 -17.98 -38.14 -8.55
C ALA A 49 -17.13 -37.53 -7.42
N VAL A 50 -16.48 -36.40 -7.70
CA VAL A 50 -15.73 -35.64 -6.70
C VAL A 50 -16.70 -34.75 -5.92
N LEU A 51 -16.62 -34.80 -4.59
CA LEU A 51 -17.42 -33.93 -3.72
C LEU A 51 -16.89 -32.50 -3.77
N VAL A 52 -17.75 -31.55 -4.09
CA VAL A 52 -17.39 -30.13 -4.22
C VAL A 52 -18.41 -29.22 -3.55
N GLU A 53 -17.96 -28.05 -3.12
CA GLU A 53 -18.82 -26.96 -2.71
C GLU A 53 -18.93 -25.96 -3.85
N LEU A 54 -20.14 -25.47 -4.11
CA LEU A 54 -20.44 -24.54 -5.19
C LEU A 54 -20.84 -23.19 -4.60
N ALA A 55 -20.46 -22.09 -5.28
CA ALA A 55 -20.99 -20.76 -5.01
C ALA A 55 -21.47 -20.13 -6.31
N GLU A 56 -22.45 -19.26 -6.22
CA GLU A 56 -23.02 -18.56 -7.38
C GLU A 56 -22.28 -17.26 -7.66
N GLY A 57 -22.02 -16.99 -8.95
CA GLY A 57 -21.60 -15.68 -9.42
C GLY A 57 -22.71 -14.65 -9.18
N LYS A 58 -22.41 -13.57 -8.47
CA LYS A 58 -23.37 -12.54 -8.09
C LYS A 58 -23.02 -11.22 -8.75
N ARG A 59 -24.03 -10.38 -9.00
CA ARG A 59 -23.81 -8.98 -9.37
C ARG A 59 -23.63 -8.15 -8.10
N GLY A 60 -22.60 -7.31 -8.06
CA GLY A 60 -22.35 -6.47 -6.90
C GLY A 60 -21.28 -5.40 -7.16
N MET A 61 -21.05 -4.60 -6.15
CA MET A 61 -19.99 -3.60 -6.15
C MET A 61 -18.64 -4.26 -5.86
N ILE A 62 -17.63 -3.88 -6.62
CA ILE A 62 -16.24 -4.26 -6.35
C ILE A 62 -15.34 -3.04 -6.40
N GLU A 63 -14.38 -3.01 -5.49
CA GLU A 63 -13.33 -2.00 -5.44
C GLU A 63 -11.99 -2.62 -5.90
N ALA A 64 -11.33 -1.96 -6.84
CA ALA A 64 -9.96 -2.29 -7.18
C ALA A 64 -9.04 -1.73 -6.09
N ILE A 65 -8.59 -2.58 -5.19
CA ILE A 65 -7.78 -2.18 -4.04
C ILE A 65 -6.31 -2.50 -4.31
N LEU A 66 -5.46 -1.49 -4.11
CA LEU A 66 -4.01 -1.66 -4.04
C LEU A 66 -3.57 -1.51 -2.58
N GLU A 67 -3.05 -2.59 -2.00
CA GLU A 67 -2.56 -2.64 -0.63
C GLU A 67 -1.04 -2.47 -0.58
N ARG A 68 -0.55 -1.59 0.31
CA ARG A 68 0.87 -1.35 0.58
C ARG A 68 1.05 -0.99 2.05
N SER A 69 2.10 -1.53 2.68
CA SER A 69 2.46 -1.20 4.06
C SER A 69 3.50 -0.09 4.08
N ALA A 70 3.36 0.85 5.00
CA ALA A 70 4.31 1.94 5.19
C ALA A 70 4.31 2.44 6.64
N PRO A 71 5.41 3.04 7.11
CA PRO A 71 5.40 3.79 8.34
C PRO A 71 4.69 5.13 8.14
N LEU A 72 4.05 5.61 9.19
CA LEU A 72 3.55 6.97 9.27
C LEU A 72 4.70 7.93 9.56
N GLU A 73 4.75 9.03 8.83
CA GLU A 73 5.76 10.08 8.98
C GLU A 73 5.06 11.43 9.14
N ALA A 74 5.64 12.35 9.91
CA ALA A 74 5.18 13.72 9.97
C ALA A 74 5.91 14.54 8.88
N GLU A 75 5.17 15.18 7.97
CA GLU A 75 5.77 16.06 6.96
C GLU A 75 6.37 17.34 7.58
N ALA A 76 5.75 17.85 8.64
CA ALA A 76 6.22 19.02 9.38
C ALA A 76 6.89 18.57 10.68
N GLN A 77 8.18 18.28 10.60
CA GLN A 77 9.08 18.00 11.71
C GLN A 77 10.28 18.90 11.60
N VAL A 78 10.63 19.60 12.69
CA VAL A 78 11.74 20.56 12.70
C VAL A 78 12.57 20.41 13.97
N GLU A 79 13.87 20.36 13.79
CA GLU A 79 14.85 20.46 14.86
C GLU A 79 15.15 21.94 15.13
N VAL A 80 14.94 22.38 16.36
CA VAL A 80 15.22 23.72 16.80
C VAL A 80 16.60 23.76 17.46
N SER A 81 17.53 24.52 16.85
CA SER A 81 18.89 24.68 17.35
C SER A 81 19.12 26.10 17.85
N ALA A 82 19.99 26.23 18.85
CA ALA A 82 20.44 27.54 19.33
C ALA A 82 21.21 28.28 18.23
N ARG A 83 21.01 29.60 18.13
CA ARG A 83 21.71 30.48 17.20
C ARG A 83 22.80 31.31 17.85
N THR A 84 22.83 31.37 19.19
CA THR A 84 23.84 32.04 20.00
C THR A 84 24.35 31.13 21.11
N SER A 85 25.46 31.47 21.72
CA SER A 85 26.12 30.69 22.77
C SER A 85 26.01 31.41 24.10
N ASN A 86 24.95 31.03 24.87
CA ASN A 86 24.65 31.66 26.17
C ASN A 86 24.08 30.61 27.14
N PRO A 87 24.14 30.83 28.47
CA PRO A 87 23.45 29.96 29.44
C PRO A 87 21.93 30.05 29.33
N ALA A 88 21.27 28.93 29.55
CA ALA A 88 19.81 28.84 29.61
C ALA A 88 19.30 29.36 30.97
N ILE A 89 18.49 30.41 30.97
CA ILE A 89 17.98 31.03 32.20
C ILE A 89 16.54 30.65 32.53
N GLU A 90 15.70 30.45 31.50
CA GLU A 90 14.28 30.15 31.71
C GLU A 90 13.79 29.18 30.63
N LEU A 91 13.23 28.07 31.06
CA LEU A 91 12.60 27.07 30.23
C LEU A 91 11.08 27.22 30.35
N LEU A 92 10.39 27.44 29.23
CA LEU A 92 8.97 27.78 29.20
C LEU A 92 8.07 26.61 28.76
N VAL A 93 8.67 25.51 28.33
CA VAL A 93 7.96 24.36 27.75
C VAL A 93 8.64 23.04 28.13
N GLU A 94 7.83 21.97 28.18
CA GLU A 94 8.28 20.62 28.44
C GLU A 94 7.96 19.67 27.27
N GLU A 95 8.52 18.45 27.32
CA GLU A 95 8.16 17.40 26.35
C GLU A 95 6.67 17.04 26.47
N GLY A 96 5.98 16.98 25.34
CA GLY A 96 4.54 16.75 25.23
C GLY A 96 3.71 18.02 25.11
N ASP A 97 4.28 19.21 25.37
CA ASP A 97 3.57 20.47 25.25
C ASP A 97 3.28 20.83 23.79
N LYS A 98 2.10 21.39 23.58
CA LYS A 98 1.69 21.98 22.30
C LYS A 98 2.16 23.42 22.22
N VAL A 99 2.81 23.76 21.12
CA VAL A 99 3.35 25.10 20.88
C VAL A 99 2.82 25.70 19.58
N GLU A 100 2.64 27.02 19.59
CA GLU A 100 2.28 27.77 18.39
C GLU A 100 3.54 28.30 17.69
N LYS A 101 3.41 28.60 16.40
CA LYS A 101 4.49 29.23 15.64
C LYS A 101 4.89 30.56 16.28
N ASN A 102 6.22 30.80 16.41
CA ASN A 102 6.86 31.95 17.06
C ASN A 102 6.70 32.02 18.60
N GLN A 103 6.10 31.01 19.24
CA GLN A 103 6.10 30.92 20.70
C GLN A 103 7.52 30.79 21.24
N VAL A 104 7.84 31.51 22.33
CA VAL A 104 9.13 31.39 23.04
C VAL A 104 9.16 30.07 23.80
N LEU A 105 10.21 29.29 23.58
CA LEU A 105 10.42 27.97 24.22
C LEU A 105 11.45 28.04 25.35
N LEU A 106 12.51 28.84 25.12
CA LEU A 106 13.65 28.96 26.01
C LEU A 106 14.17 30.39 25.95
N ARG A 107 14.54 30.95 27.09
CA ARG A 107 15.30 32.18 27.17
C ARG A 107 16.74 31.90 27.61
N LEU A 108 17.66 32.44 26.85
CA LEU A 108 19.07 32.42 27.17
C LEU A 108 19.44 33.74 27.83
N GLU A 109 20.55 33.77 28.57
CA GLU A 109 21.11 34.99 29.12
C GLU A 109 21.34 36.04 28.01
N SER A 110 20.84 37.25 28.21
CA SER A 110 20.79 38.27 27.15
C SER A 110 21.41 39.60 27.52
N ASP A 111 22.01 39.73 28.68
CA ASP A 111 22.48 41.03 29.21
C ASP A 111 23.47 41.73 28.27
N LYS A 112 24.41 41.01 27.72
CA LYS A 112 25.37 41.54 26.75
C LYS A 112 24.67 41.94 25.46
N GLN A 113 23.89 41.08 24.87
CA GLN A 113 23.21 41.32 23.60
C GLN A 113 22.20 42.47 23.70
N LYS A 114 21.54 42.60 24.85
CA LYS A 114 20.62 43.69 25.14
C LYS A 114 21.37 45.03 25.22
N ASN A 115 22.50 45.08 25.93
CA ASN A 115 23.32 46.26 26.00
C ASN A 115 23.85 46.68 24.61
N ASP A 116 24.36 45.74 23.82
CA ASP A 116 24.81 45.94 22.44
C ASP A 116 23.66 46.46 21.54
N PHE A 117 22.46 45.91 21.66
CA PHE A 117 21.25 46.38 20.96
C PHE A 117 20.88 47.80 21.37
N ASP A 118 20.80 48.11 22.66
CA ASP A 118 20.45 49.45 23.17
C ASP A 118 21.47 50.51 22.76
N GLN A 119 22.76 50.15 22.74
CA GLN A 119 23.83 51.03 22.25
C GLN A 119 23.71 51.27 20.74
N ALA A 120 23.54 50.22 19.93
CA ALA A 120 23.41 50.36 18.47
C ALA A 120 22.15 51.12 18.08
N LYS A 121 21.04 50.93 18.82
CA LYS A 121 19.81 51.68 18.66
C LYS A 121 20.01 53.16 18.89
N SER A 122 20.66 53.55 20.01
CA SER A 122 20.93 54.95 20.35
C SER A 122 21.81 55.63 19.29
N GLN A 123 22.79 54.90 18.73
CA GLN A 123 23.63 55.42 17.64
C GLN A 123 22.85 55.59 16.33
N PHE A 124 21.99 54.67 15.99
CA PHE A 124 21.13 54.76 14.81
C PHE A 124 20.13 55.90 14.94
N ASP A 125 19.43 56.02 16.08
CA ASP A 125 18.46 57.10 16.33
C ASP A 125 19.12 58.49 16.24
N LYS A 126 20.34 58.66 16.77
CA LYS A 126 21.12 59.90 16.61
C LYS A 126 21.44 60.18 15.16
N GLU A 127 21.99 59.22 14.42
CA GLU A 127 22.36 59.39 13.02
C GLU A 127 21.15 59.67 12.12
N GLN A 128 19.96 59.10 12.46
CA GLN A 128 18.72 59.41 11.76
C GLN A 128 18.35 60.90 11.90
N ILE A 129 18.43 61.47 13.12
CA ILE A 129 18.16 62.88 13.35
C ILE A 129 19.16 63.75 12.59
N ASP A 130 20.44 63.39 12.59
CA ASP A 130 21.47 64.15 11.87
C ASP A 130 21.26 64.07 10.35
N PHE A 131 20.88 62.91 9.83
CA PHE A 131 20.53 62.74 8.40
C PHE A 131 19.31 63.55 8.01
N ASP A 132 18.22 63.53 8.77
CA ASP A 132 17.00 64.31 8.51
C ASP A 132 17.29 65.80 8.40
N ARG A 133 18.24 66.32 9.24
CA ARG A 133 18.73 67.66 9.16
C ARG A 133 19.52 67.96 7.85
N HIS A 134 20.45 67.03 7.46
CA HIS A 134 21.18 67.14 6.20
C HIS A 134 20.26 67.06 4.99
N GLU A 135 19.22 66.22 5.02
CA GLU A 135 18.23 66.12 3.96
C GLU A 135 17.45 67.44 3.76
N SER A 136 17.02 68.08 4.85
CA SER A 136 16.39 69.39 4.79
C SER A 136 17.35 70.48 4.22
N LEU A 137 18.63 70.54 4.69
CA LEU A 137 19.60 71.48 4.20
C LEU A 137 19.95 71.23 2.71
N TYR A 138 19.96 69.98 2.27
CA TYR A 138 20.18 69.67 0.86
C TYR A 138 18.99 70.11 -0.01
N GLY A 139 17.75 69.92 0.48
CA GLY A 139 16.52 70.39 -0.17
C GLY A 139 16.52 71.91 -0.35
N ASP A 140 17.07 72.64 0.62
CA ASP A 140 17.26 74.12 0.57
C ASP A 140 18.51 74.52 -0.19
N ASN A 141 19.28 73.62 -0.80
CA ASN A 141 20.55 73.86 -1.49
C ASN A 141 21.66 74.47 -0.59
N LEU A 142 21.66 74.22 0.71
CA LEU A 142 22.59 74.73 1.69
C LEU A 142 23.83 73.86 1.94
N ILE A 143 23.81 72.62 1.45
CA ILE A 143 24.93 71.68 1.52
C ILE A 143 25.20 71.04 0.16
N SER A 144 26.43 70.53 -0.01
CA SER A 144 26.82 69.83 -1.24
C SER A 144 26.19 68.46 -1.35
N GLU A 145 26.03 67.93 -2.59
CA GLU A 145 25.59 66.58 -2.88
C GLU A 145 26.52 65.55 -2.22
N GLN A 146 27.79 65.83 -2.11
CA GLN A 146 28.75 64.93 -1.47
C GLN A 146 28.49 64.83 0.04
N GLU A 147 28.18 65.91 0.72
CA GLU A 147 27.84 65.93 2.16
C GLU A 147 26.52 65.12 2.41
N TYR A 148 25.54 65.39 1.58
CA TYR A 148 24.27 64.60 1.64
C TYR A 148 24.51 63.09 1.46
N ARG A 149 25.30 62.70 0.44
CA ARG A 149 25.63 61.27 0.21
C ARG A 149 26.41 60.66 1.36
N ASN A 150 27.34 61.40 1.94
CA ASN A 150 28.11 60.95 3.11
C ASN A 150 27.19 60.69 4.32
N ALA A 151 26.27 61.65 4.60
CA ALA A 151 25.29 61.49 5.67
C ALA A 151 24.40 60.27 5.45
N LYS A 152 23.92 60.04 4.21
CA LYS A 152 23.12 58.86 3.83
C LYS A 152 23.91 57.57 4.01
N PHE A 153 25.17 57.55 3.64
CA PHE A 153 26.04 56.39 3.84
C PHE A 153 26.24 56.07 5.33
N SER A 154 26.48 57.08 6.16
CA SER A 154 26.66 56.98 7.60
C SER A 154 25.39 56.41 8.27
N LEU A 155 24.22 56.94 7.93
CA LEU A 155 22.92 56.41 8.38
C LEU A 155 22.76 54.93 8.01
N THR A 156 23.08 54.56 6.75
CA THR A 156 22.97 53.16 6.29
C THR A 156 23.88 52.25 7.11
N GLN A 157 25.12 52.66 7.41
CA GLN A 157 26.02 51.87 8.25
C GLN A 157 25.46 51.66 9.65
N ARG A 158 24.92 52.73 10.30
CA ARG A 158 24.34 52.64 11.64
C ARG A 158 23.08 51.74 11.66
N ARG A 159 22.24 51.84 10.63
CA ARG A 159 21.09 50.96 10.49
C ARG A 159 21.49 49.49 10.41
N LEU A 160 22.47 49.13 9.59
CA LEU A 160 22.96 47.76 9.47
C LEU A 160 23.55 47.24 10.80
N ALA A 161 24.29 48.09 11.53
CA ALA A 161 24.81 47.73 12.85
C ALA A 161 23.68 47.49 13.87
N PHE A 162 22.66 48.34 13.85
CA PHE A 162 21.47 48.18 14.70
C PHE A 162 20.69 46.89 14.37
N GLU A 163 20.44 46.60 13.09
CA GLU A 163 19.76 45.39 12.66
C GLU A 163 20.52 44.12 13.07
N GLU A 164 21.87 44.17 13.01
CA GLU A 164 22.69 43.04 13.46
C GLU A 164 22.58 42.83 14.97
N ALA A 165 22.74 43.89 15.77
CA ALA A 165 22.60 43.80 17.23
C ALA A 165 21.21 43.36 17.64
N LYS A 166 20.17 43.80 16.94
CA LYS A 166 18.80 43.38 17.12
C LYS A 166 18.64 41.84 16.89
N ARG A 167 19.17 41.31 15.79
CA ARG A 167 19.14 39.87 15.50
C ARG A 167 19.85 39.05 16.56
N GLN A 168 21.02 39.50 17.03
CA GLN A 168 21.77 38.84 18.10
C GLN A 168 20.98 38.81 19.43
N PHE A 169 20.27 39.88 19.74
CA PHE A 169 19.39 39.93 20.89
C PHE A 169 18.17 39.01 20.73
N GLU A 170 17.52 39.02 19.55
CA GLU A 170 16.39 38.12 19.23
C GLU A 170 16.81 36.65 19.32
N TYR A 171 18.04 36.27 18.98
CA TYR A 171 18.56 34.92 19.07
C TYR A 171 18.74 34.40 20.51
N THR A 172 18.67 35.27 21.52
CA THR A 172 18.64 34.85 22.93
C THR A 172 17.28 34.28 23.32
N GLU A 173 16.22 34.52 22.55
CA GLU A 173 14.95 33.86 22.70
C GLU A 173 14.82 32.76 21.63
N VAL A 174 14.83 31.52 22.05
CA VAL A 174 14.60 30.37 21.17
C VAL A 174 13.11 30.21 20.96
N ARG A 175 12.66 30.32 19.71
CA ARG A 175 11.24 30.31 19.32
C ARG A 175 10.90 29.11 18.42
N ALA A 176 9.65 28.65 18.49
CA ALA A 176 9.12 27.60 17.64
C ALA A 176 9.00 28.08 16.19
N PRO A 177 9.65 27.42 15.21
CA PRO A 177 9.53 27.80 13.79
C PRO A 177 8.20 27.36 13.18
N ILE A 178 7.58 26.32 13.72
CA ILE A 178 6.28 25.76 13.33
C ILE A 178 5.40 25.57 14.56
N LYS A 179 4.09 25.43 14.36
CA LYS A 179 3.19 24.88 15.40
C LYS A 179 3.41 23.38 15.52
N GLY A 180 3.16 22.80 16.68
CA GLY A 180 3.27 21.36 16.88
C GLY A 180 3.39 20.97 18.33
N THR A 181 3.86 19.77 18.56
CA THR A 181 4.14 19.23 19.91
C THR A 181 5.64 18.99 20.06
N ILE A 182 6.19 19.34 21.22
CA ILE A 182 7.58 19.09 21.54
C ILE A 182 7.76 17.59 21.81
N THR A 183 8.61 16.95 21.02
CA THR A 183 8.90 15.49 21.14
C THR A 183 10.25 15.20 21.78
N LEU A 184 11.15 16.18 21.78
CA LEU A 184 12.46 16.07 22.43
C LEU A 184 12.85 17.44 23.00
N ARG A 185 13.42 17.41 24.21
CA ARG A 185 14.05 18.55 24.89
C ARG A 185 15.43 18.14 25.40
N ASP A 186 16.48 18.70 24.82
CA ASP A 186 17.88 18.41 25.18
C ASP A 186 18.55 19.62 25.85
N VAL A 187 17.85 20.30 26.77
CA VAL A 187 18.36 21.43 27.53
C VAL A 187 17.70 21.52 28.90
N LYS A 188 18.46 21.98 29.90
CA LYS A 188 17.98 22.28 31.25
C LYS A 188 18.34 23.72 31.62
N VAL A 189 17.61 24.28 32.57
CA VAL A 189 17.95 25.58 33.15
C VAL A 189 19.34 25.50 33.80
N GLY A 190 20.20 26.45 33.45
CA GLY A 190 21.60 26.49 33.88
C GLY A 190 22.58 25.85 32.90
N ASP A 191 22.10 25.14 31.87
CA ASP A 191 22.99 24.57 30.85
C ASP A 191 23.63 25.68 30.00
N GLN A 192 24.92 25.50 29.69
CA GLN A 192 25.59 26.29 28.66
C GLN A 192 25.17 25.75 27.28
N VAL A 193 24.45 26.55 26.53
CA VAL A 193 24.02 26.23 25.17
C VAL A 193 25.00 26.82 24.17
N GLY A 194 25.51 26.00 23.25
CA GLY A 194 26.36 26.42 22.14
C GLY A 194 25.59 26.69 20.86
N SER A 195 26.05 27.62 20.03
CA SER A 195 25.47 27.85 18.71
C SER A 195 25.51 26.59 17.86
N GLY A 196 24.37 26.22 17.21
CA GLY A 196 24.20 25.01 16.42
C GLY A 196 23.78 23.76 17.22
N ARG A 197 23.77 23.81 18.57
CA ARG A 197 23.29 22.68 19.39
C ARG A 197 21.79 22.52 19.19
N LYS A 198 21.32 21.28 18.91
CA LYS A 198 19.90 20.91 18.91
C LYS A 198 19.37 21.02 20.34
N ILE A 199 18.25 21.71 20.50
CA ILE A 199 17.64 21.97 21.82
C ILE A 199 16.27 21.30 21.90
N PHE A 200 15.45 21.46 20.88
CA PHE A 200 14.11 20.90 20.80
C PHE A 200 13.88 20.20 19.47
N GLU A 201 12.91 19.29 19.48
CA GLU A 201 12.31 18.76 18.27
C GLU A 201 10.79 18.98 18.35
N ILE A 202 10.24 19.54 17.29
CA ILE A 202 8.81 19.86 17.19
C ILE A 202 8.22 19.11 16.03
N ILE A 203 7.12 18.39 16.29
CA ILE A 203 6.38 17.63 15.29
C ILE A 203 4.95 18.14 15.22
N ASP A 204 4.49 18.52 14.03
CA ASP A 204 3.07 18.78 13.78
C ASP A 204 2.39 17.44 13.44
N PHE A 205 1.71 16.85 14.40
CA PHE A 205 1.00 15.58 14.22
C PHE A 205 -0.12 15.65 13.19
N ASP A 206 -0.72 16.82 12.98
CA ASP A 206 -1.75 17.01 11.95
C ASP A 206 -1.18 16.87 10.53
N SER A 207 0.14 16.98 10.37
CA SER A 207 0.83 16.79 9.11
C SER A 207 1.19 15.33 8.80
N THR A 208 0.70 14.36 9.61
CA THR A 208 1.04 12.94 9.47
C THR A 208 0.53 12.36 8.16
N VAL A 209 1.40 11.66 7.46
CA VAL A 209 1.16 11.00 6.18
C VAL A 209 1.74 9.60 6.17
N ALA A 210 1.22 8.75 5.30
CA ALA A 210 1.87 7.50 4.92
C ALA A 210 2.54 7.68 3.55
N VAL A 211 3.80 7.28 3.43
CA VAL A 211 4.55 7.35 2.17
C VAL A 211 4.68 5.93 1.62
N ILE A 212 3.95 5.65 0.54
CA ILE A 212 3.95 4.34 -0.11
C ILE A 212 4.63 4.40 -1.48
N HIS A 213 5.18 3.25 -1.90
CA HIS A 213 5.78 3.08 -3.21
C HIS A 213 4.90 2.17 -4.05
N VAL A 214 4.35 2.71 -5.12
CA VAL A 214 3.39 2.05 -6.01
C VAL A 214 4.06 1.71 -7.33
N PRO A 215 3.97 0.46 -7.85
CA PRO A 215 4.51 0.11 -9.15
C PRO A 215 3.97 1.00 -10.28
N GLU A 216 4.82 1.39 -11.23
CA GLU A 216 4.48 2.33 -12.31
C GLU A 216 3.31 1.89 -13.20
N GLN A 217 3.07 0.59 -13.30
CA GLN A 217 1.92 0.04 -14.05
C GLN A 217 0.56 0.56 -13.58
N TYR A 218 0.46 1.01 -12.31
CA TYR A 218 -0.77 1.59 -11.76
C TYR A 218 -0.91 3.09 -12.00
N LEU A 219 0.11 3.76 -12.58
CA LEU A 219 0.10 5.20 -12.83
C LEU A 219 -1.15 5.69 -13.58
N PRO A 220 -1.67 5.00 -14.62
CA PRO A 220 -2.88 5.45 -15.32
C PRO A 220 -4.14 5.52 -14.44
N ARG A 221 -4.16 4.74 -13.34
CA ARG A 221 -5.28 4.70 -12.38
C ARG A 221 -5.06 5.59 -11.16
N LEU A 222 -3.83 6.10 -10.93
CA LEU A 222 -3.51 6.97 -9.81
C LEU A 222 -3.95 8.40 -10.09
N LYS A 223 -4.73 8.96 -9.16
CA LYS A 223 -5.15 10.38 -9.17
C LYS A 223 -5.01 10.95 -7.76
N THR A 224 -4.88 12.26 -7.65
CA THR A 224 -5.03 12.94 -6.36
C THR A 224 -6.46 12.78 -5.84
N ASP A 225 -6.62 12.87 -4.52
CA ASP A 225 -7.91 12.74 -3.82
C ASP A 225 -8.59 11.36 -3.89
N ILE A 226 -7.92 10.35 -4.49
CA ILE A 226 -8.39 8.96 -4.39
C ILE A 226 -8.54 8.59 -2.91
N ALA A 227 -9.66 7.95 -2.58
CA ALA A 227 -9.91 7.46 -1.23
C ALA A 227 -8.88 6.39 -0.83
N ALA A 228 -8.37 6.53 0.39
CA ALA A 228 -7.47 5.57 0.99
C ALA A 228 -8.01 5.13 2.36
N ARG A 229 -7.71 3.89 2.73
CA ARG A 229 -7.97 3.34 4.05
C ARG A 229 -6.62 2.98 4.66
N LEU A 230 -6.38 3.44 5.88
CA LEU A 230 -5.18 3.09 6.64
C LEU A 230 -5.61 2.16 7.77
N ILE A 231 -5.05 0.98 7.81
CA ILE A 231 -5.37 -0.07 8.78
C ILE A 231 -4.17 -0.24 9.69
N SER A 232 -4.39 -0.14 10.99
CA SER A 232 -3.33 -0.33 11.99
C SER A 232 -3.57 -1.62 12.77
N ASN A 233 -2.74 -2.63 12.51
CA ASN A 233 -2.79 -3.91 13.22
C ASN A 233 -2.50 -3.74 14.73
N THR A 234 -1.69 -2.73 15.08
CA THR A 234 -1.37 -2.39 16.50
C THR A 234 -2.59 -1.88 17.25
N LEU A 235 -3.57 -1.27 16.55
CA LEU A 235 -4.80 -0.71 17.13
C LEU A 235 -6.02 -1.61 16.88
N GLY A 236 -5.82 -2.93 16.72
CA GLY A 236 -6.90 -3.92 16.55
C GLY A 236 -7.61 -3.79 15.22
N ASP A 237 -6.87 -3.68 14.11
CA ASP A 237 -7.39 -3.55 12.75
C ASP A 237 -8.33 -2.35 12.53
N THR A 238 -8.14 -1.30 13.34
CA THR A 238 -8.93 -0.08 13.21
C THR A 238 -8.63 0.60 11.88
N VAL A 239 -9.71 0.95 11.15
CA VAL A 239 -9.64 1.60 9.83
C VAL A 239 -9.73 3.12 9.99
N PHE A 240 -8.74 3.82 9.48
CA PHE A 240 -8.70 5.28 9.41
C PHE A 240 -8.87 5.74 7.96
N GLY A 241 -9.72 6.74 7.74
CA GLY A 241 -9.91 7.32 6.43
C GLY A 241 -8.72 8.19 6.01
N GLY A 242 -8.28 8.02 4.77
CA GLY A 242 -7.25 8.82 4.15
C GLY A 242 -7.58 9.21 2.71
N TYR A 243 -6.64 9.84 2.05
CA TYR A 243 -6.74 10.24 0.65
C TYR A 243 -5.34 10.40 0.05
N VAL A 244 -5.21 10.23 -1.24
CA VAL A 244 -3.96 10.51 -1.96
C VAL A 244 -3.72 12.01 -2.00
N LYS A 245 -2.76 12.49 -1.20
CA LYS A 245 -2.40 13.90 -1.09
C LYS A 245 -1.53 14.35 -2.26
N ARG A 246 -0.57 13.52 -2.66
CA ARG A 246 0.42 13.87 -3.70
C ARG A 246 0.99 12.61 -4.34
N ILE A 247 1.19 12.67 -5.64
CA ILE A 247 1.86 11.65 -6.45
C ILE A 247 3.16 12.27 -6.97
N SER A 248 4.28 11.58 -6.80
CA SER A 248 5.57 12.03 -7.33
C SER A 248 5.52 12.10 -8.86
N PRO A 249 6.02 13.18 -9.49
CA PRO A 249 6.13 13.26 -10.95
C PRO A 249 7.28 12.41 -11.50
N ILE A 250 8.11 11.81 -10.65
CA ILE A 250 9.29 11.02 -11.02
C ILE A 250 9.06 9.58 -10.62
N VAL A 251 9.36 8.67 -11.56
CA VAL A 251 9.45 7.22 -11.31
C VAL A 251 10.85 6.91 -10.80
N GLU A 252 10.95 6.17 -9.72
CA GLU A 252 12.21 5.66 -9.23
C GLU A 252 12.68 4.49 -10.12
N ALA A 253 13.56 4.79 -11.06
CA ALA A 253 13.98 3.85 -12.12
C ALA A 253 14.59 2.54 -11.57
N ARG A 254 15.20 2.58 -10.38
CA ARG A 254 15.82 1.41 -9.76
C ARG A 254 14.79 0.39 -9.28
N ALA A 255 13.66 0.87 -8.78
CA ALA A 255 12.58 0.03 -8.22
C ALA A 255 11.37 -0.09 -9.15
N GLY A 256 11.26 0.73 -10.21
CA GLY A 256 10.07 0.81 -11.07
C GLY A 256 8.83 1.26 -10.31
N THR A 257 8.99 2.12 -9.29
CA THR A 257 7.91 2.57 -8.42
C THR A 257 7.76 4.08 -8.40
N ILE A 258 6.58 4.53 -8.03
CA ILE A 258 6.22 5.94 -7.87
C ILE A 258 5.91 6.18 -6.39
N LYS A 259 6.52 7.22 -5.82
CA LYS A 259 6.23 7.67 -4.47
C LYS A 259 4.86 8.34 -4.41
N VAL A 260 3.96 7.80 -3.59
CA VAL A 260 2.63 8.32 -3.33
C VAL A 260 2.51 8.70 -1.87
N THR A 261 2.14 9.94 -1.59
CA THR A 261 1.91 10.45 -0.24
C THR A 261 0.42 10.42 0.07
N VAL A 262 0.06 9.68 1.09
CA VAL A 262 -1.33 9.51 1.55
C VAL A 262 -1.53 10.28 2.84
N GLY A 263 -2.44 11.26 2.81
CA GLY A 263 -2.84 12.04 3.96
C GLY A 263 -3.87 11.30 4.82
N VAL A 264 -3.82 11.50 6.12
CA VAL A 264 -4.79 10.96 7.08
C VAL A 264 -5.86 12.03 7.37
N LYS A 265 -7.15 11.69 7.25
CA LYS A 265 -8.25 12.66 7.51
C LYS A 265 -8.40 13.01 8.99
N LYS A 266 -8.29 12.01 9.86
CA LYS A 266 -8.32 12.16 11.31
C LYS A 266 -7.29 11.24 11.92
N LEU A 267 -6.30 11.80 12.58
CA LEU A 267 -5.18 11.04 13.14
C LEU A 267 -5.63 10.08 14.28
N GLY A 268 -6.51 10.54 15.16
CA GLY A 268 -7.02 9.74 16.28
C GLY A 268 -5.91 9.18 17.16
N ALA A 269 -5.84 7.86 17.28
CA ALA A 269 -4.82 7.14 18.03
C ALA A 269 -3.53 6.88 17.25
N LEU A 270 -3.49 7.16 15.94
CA LEU A 270 -2.28 7.00 15.12
C LEU A 270 -1.19 7.96 15.59
N ARG A 271 0.06 7.53 15.45
CA ARG A 271 1.25 8.35 15.76
C ARG A 271 2.28 8.16 14.65
N PRO A 272 3.08 9.19 14.32
CA PRO A 272 4.26 9.03 13.48
C PRO A 272 5.16 7.90 14.02
N GLY A 273 5.75 7.11 13.13
CA GLY A 273 6.52 5.92 13.45
C GLY A 273 5.71 4.62 13.51
N MET A 274 4.37 4.66 13.59
CA MET A 274 3.55 3.45 13.50
C MET A 274 3.49 2.93 12.06
N TRP A 275 3.49 1.59 11.92
CA TRP A 275 3.25 0.93 10.64
C TRP A 275 1.75 0.78 10.39
N VAL A 276 1.35 1.04 9.16
CA VAL A 276 -0.03 0.91 8.69
C VAL A 276 -0.07 0.23 7.34
N ASP A 277 -1.14 -0.54 7.10
CA ASP A 277 -1.46 -1.05 5.79
C ASP A 277 -2.37 -0.02 5.10
N VAL A 278 -1.92 0.47 3.96
CA VAL A 278 -2.61 1.49 3.16
C VAL A 278 -3.30 0.81 1.99
N GLU A 279 -4.62 0.85 1.95
CA GLU A 279 -5.45 0.40 0.85
C GLU A 279 -5.87 1.60 0.01
N LEU A 280 -5.38 1.68 -1.23
CA LEU A 280 -5.83 2.67 -2.22
C LEU A 280 -6.99 2.09 -3.02
N VAL A 281 -8.11 2.80 -3.09
CA VAL A 281 -9.27 2.44 -3.91
C VAL A 281 -9.09 3.03 -5.30
N LEU A 282 -8.45 2.28 -6.20
CA LEU A 282 -8.08 2.75 -7.54
C LEU A 282 -9.29 2.92 -8.47
N ASP A 283 -10.30 2.08 -8.30
CA ASP A 283 -11.53 2.10 -9.09
C ASP A 283 -12.67 1.45 -8.31
N THR A 284 -13.91 1.79 -8.64
CA THR A 284 -15.12 1.24 -8.04
C THR A 284 -16.15 0.97 -9.13
N LYS A 285 -16.49 -0.30 -9.35
CA LYS A 285 -17.57 -0.71 -10.24
C LYS A 285 -18.79 -1.13 -9.45
N GLN A 286 -19.96 -0.58 -9.78
CA GLN A 286 -21.21 -0.82 -9.06
C GLN A 286 -21.89 -2.15 -9.45
N GLU A 287 -21.73 -2.57 -10.70
CA GLU A 287 -22.42 -3.70 -11.30
C GLU A 287 -21.45 -4.73 -11.94
N ALA A 288 -20.45 -5.15 -11.18
CA ALA A 288 -19.51 -6.19 -11.61
C ALA A 288 -20.08 -7.61 -11.38
N ILE A 289 -19.67 -8.56 -12.21
CA ILE A 289 -19.92 -9.98 -11.95
C ILE A 289 -18.83 -10.46 -10.99
N LEU A 290 -19.23 -10.89 -9.81
CA LEU A 290 -18.35 -11.29 -8.73
C LEU A 290 -18.29 -12.80 -8.59
N ILE A 291 -17.10 -13.37 -8.62
CA ILE A 291 -16.87 -14.77 -8.23
C ILE A 291 -16.00 -14.80 -6.96
N PRO A 292 -16.25 -15.74 -6.03
CA PRO A 292 -15.45 -15.85 -4.83
C PRO A 292 -13.98 -16.11 -5.17
N LYS A 293 -13.05 -15.38 -4.55
CA LYS A 293 -11.59 -15.56 -4.75
C LYS A 293 -11.15 -17.00 -4.46
N LYS A 294 -11.84 -17.70 -3.57
CA LYS A 294 -11.61 -19.12 -3.25
C LYS A 294 -11.87 -20.06 -4.44
N SER A 295 -12.64 -19.64 -5.47
CA SER A 295 -12.89 -20.45 -6.68
C SER A 295 -11.71 -20.51 -7.63
N ILE A 296 -10.70 -19.69 -7.40
CA ILE A 296 -9.55 -19.52 -8.29
C ILE A 296 -8.52 -20.63 -8.03
N VAL A 297 -8.07 -21.25 -9.12
CA VAL A 297 -7.00 -22.24 -9.14
C VAL A 297 -5.88 -21.72 -10.03
N TYR A 298 -4.65 -21.81 -9.53
CA TYR A 298 -3.43 -21.42 -10.24
C TYR A 298 -2.75 -22.67 -10.79
N ASP A 299 -2.44 -22.69 -12.08
CA ASP A 299 -1.74 -23.79 -12.76
C ASP A 299 -0.87 -23.21 -13.88
N ASN A 300 0.44 -23.42 -13.80
CA ASN A 300 1.43 -23.00 -14.81
C ASN A 300 1.23 -21.54 -15.27
N ASP A 301 1.23 -20.59 -14.35
CA ASP A 301 1.04 -19.14 -14.58
C ASP A 301 -0.33 -18.74 -15.17
N GLN A 302 -1.26 -19.68 -15.26
CA GLN A 302 -2.65 -19.41 -15.65
C GLN A 302 -3.59 -19.47 -14.46
N THR A 303 -4.54 -18.55 -14.47
CA THR A 303 -5.60 -18.48 -13.47
C THR A 303 -6.90 -18.97 -14.07
N PHE A 304 -7.56 -19.94 -13.44
CA PHE A 304 -8.83 -20.44 -13.91
C PHE A 304 -9.78 -20.82 -12.76
N ALA A 305 -11.05 -20.99 -13.09
CA ALA A 305 -12.07 -21.51 -12.18
C ALA A 305 -12.84 -22.66 -12.85
N PHE A 306 -13.38 -23.54 -12.03
CA PHE A 306 -14.23 -24.61 -12.51
C PHE A 306 -15.70 -24.17 -12.44
N LYS A 307 -16.37 -24.10 -13.60
CA LYS A 307 -17.81 -23.81 -13.73
C LYS A 307 -18.60 -25.08 -13.74
N LEU A 308 -19.78 -25.11 -13.06
CA LEU A 308 -20.74 -26.17 -13.18
C LEU A 308 -21.31 -26.21 -14.60
N HIS A 309 -21.28 -27.37 -15.20
CA HIS A 309 -21.91 -27.65 -16.46
C HIS A 309 -22.76 -28.93 -16.35
N ASN A 310 -23.99 -28.91 -16.82
CA ASN A 310 -24.83 -30.09 -16.90
C ASN A 310 -24.66 -30.74 -18.28
N ASP A 311 -24.25 -32.00 -18.30
CA ASP A 311 -24.17 -32.80 -19.51
C ASP A 311 -25.58 -33.09 -20.07
N THR A 312 -25.66 -33.47 -21.33
CA THR A 312 -26.94 -33.87 -22.04
C THR A 312 -27.76 -34.90 -21.27
N ASN A 313 -27.12 -35.67 -20.40
CA ASN A 313 -27.75 -36.69 -19.54
C ASN A 313 -28.10 -36.18 -18.13
N GLY A 314 -28.02 -34.88 -17.87
CA GLY A 314 -28.31 -34.30 -16.55
C GLY A 314 -27.22 -34.55 -15.50
N VAL A 315 -26.06 -35.06 -15.87
CA VAL A 315 -24.94 -35.32 -14.95
C VAL A 315 -24.19 -34.02 -14.71
N LYS A 316 -23.99 -33.66 -13.42
CA LYS A 316 -23.21 -32.51 -13.03
C LYS A 316 -21.73 -32.73 -13.35
N ARG A 317 -21.16 -31.90 -14.22
CA ARG A 317 -19.75 -31.91 -14.61
C ARG A 317 -19.15 -30.51 -14.44
N VAL A 318 -17.84 -30.41 -14.43
CA VAL A 318 -17.13 -29.12 -14.39
C VAL A 318 -16.46 -28.83 -15.72
N LYS A 319 -16.53 -27.57 -16.10
CA LYS A 319 -15.77 -27.01 -17.23
C LYS A 319 -14.72 -26.04 -16.69
N ARG A 320 -13.47 -26.20 -17.13
CA ARG A 320 -12.37 -25.29 -16.82
C ARG A 320 -12.55 -23.99 -17.62
N GLN A 321 -12.64 -22.85 -16.94
CA GLN A 321 -12.77 -21.53 -17.54
C GLN A 321 -11.57 -20.68 -17.13
N LEU A 322 -10.85 -20.11 -18.10
CA LEU A 322 -9.78 -19.15 -17.85
C LEU A 322 -10.37 -17.90 -17.17
N VAL A 323 -9.70 -17.40 -16.14
CA VAL A 323 -10.07 -16.19 -15.42
C VAL A 323 -8.97 -15.17 -15.63
N LEU A 324 -9.30 -14.10 -16.32
CA LEU A 324 -8.48 -12.90 -16.39
C LEU A 324 -9.06 -11.89 -15.39
N PRO A 325 -8.40 -11.68 -14.23
CA PRO A 325 -8.92 -10.77 -13.22
C PRO A 325 -8.79 -9.32 -13.69
N GLU A 326 -9.90 -8.59 -13.72
CA GLU A 326 -9.90 -7.15 -13.98
C GLU A 326 -9.76 -6.37 -12.68
N ASN A 327 -10.60 -6.67 -11.70
CA ASN A 327 -10.53 -6.12 -10.36
C ASN A 327 -10.65 -7.25 -9.32
N ALA A 328 -10.04 -7.05 -8.17
CA ALA A 328 -10.10 -7.99 -7.06
C ALA A 328 -10.14 -7.24 -5.74
N ASP A 329 -11.02 -7.69 -4.84
CA ASP A 329 -11.03 -7.31 -3.44
C ASP A 329 -10.51 -8.46 -2.55
N LYS A 330 -10.72 -8.37 -1.23
CA LYS A 330 -10.30 -9.43 -0.28
C LYS A 330 -11.04 -10.74 -0.47
N VAL A 331 -12.28 -10.73 -0.96
CA VAL A 331 -13.22 -11.87 -0.98
C VAL A 331 -13.58 -12.29 -2.40
N HIS A 332 -13.69 -11.34 -3.32
CA HIS A 332 -14.20 -11.54 -4.67
C HIS A 332 -13.20 -11.12 -5.75
N ILE A 333 -13.43 -11.65 -6.95
CA ILE A 333 -12.73 -11.27 -8.18
C ILE A 333 -13.79 -10.95 -9.23
N GLU A 334 -13.54 -9.90 -9.99
CA GLU A 334 -14.25 -9.58 -11.23
C GLU A 334 -13.48 -10.20 -12.40
N PRO A 335 -14.00 -11.24 -13.07
CA PRO A 335 -13.44 -11.73 -14.30
C PRO A 335 -13.77 -10.80 -15.46
N THR A 336 -12.84 -10.61 -16.40
CA THR A 336 -13.06 -9.78 -17.60
C THR A 336 -14.20 -10.33 -18.46
N ASP A 337 -14.27 -11.65 -18.61
CA ASP A 337 -15.28 -12.36 -19.40
C ASP A 337 -15.50 -13.81 -18.94
N GLY A 338 -16.39 -14.53 -19.64
CA GLY A 338 -16.57 -15.96 -19.46
C GLY A 338 -17.45 -16.38 -18.29
N PHE A 339 -18.03 -15.43 -17.54
CA PHE A 339 -18.94 -15.72 -16.42
C PHE A 339 -20.22 -14.89 -16.53
N ALA A 340 -21.33 -15.51 -16.09
CA ALA A 340 -22.62 -14.85 -16.02
C ALA A 340 -23.18 -14.89 -14.59
N VAL A 341 -24.11 -13.99 -14.32
CA VAL A 341 -24.83 -13.97 -13.04
C VAL A 341 -25.62 -15.25 -12.84
N GLY A 342 -25.51 -15.88 -11.67
CA GLY A 342 -26.19 -17.12 -11.35
C GLY A 342 -25.43 -18.38 -11.77
N GLU A 343 -24.33 -18.27 -12.50
CA GLU A 343 -23.48 -19.45 -12.80
C GLU A 343 -22.78 -19.92 -11.52
N LYS A 344 -22.76 -21.23 -11.33
CA LYS A 344 -22.14 -21.89 -10.18
C LYS A 344 -20.68 -22.21 -10.46
N VAL A 345 -19.79 -21.80 -9.55
CA VAL A 345 -18.36 -22.07 -9.56
C VAL A 345 -17.95 -22.90 -8.34
N VAL A 346 -16.95 -23.75 -8.51
CA VAL A 346 -16.43 -24.60 -7.41
C VAL A 346 -15.55 -23.74 -6.49
N VAL A 347 -15.86 -23.74 -5.19
CA VAL A 347 -15.11 -23.00 -4.17
C VAL A 347 -14.31 -23.89 -3.22
N ALA A 348 -14.68 -25.20 -3.14
CA ALA A 348 -13.91 -26.20 -2.40
C ALA A 348 -13.98 -27.56 -3.11
N GLY A 349 -12.93 -28.38 -2.93
CA GLY A 349 -12.81 -29.67 -3.62
C GLY A 349 -12.18 -29.62 -4.99
N GLN A 350 -11.51 -28.50 -5.35
CA GLN A 350 -10.86 -28.30 -6.66
C GLN A 350 -9.65 -29.21 -6.89
N SER A 351 -9.00 -29.66 -5.80
CA SER A 351 -7.80 -30.51 -5.88
C SER A 351 -8.16 -31.87 -6.51
N GLY A 352 -7.60 -32.14 -7.68
CA GLY A 352 -7.86 -33.39 -8.44
C GLY A 352 -8.99 -33.31 -9.46
N LEU A 353 -9.69 -32.17 -9.59
CA LEU A 353 -10.62 -31.95 -10.70
C LEU A 353 -9.84 -31.76 -12.02
N LYS A 354 -10.32 -32.42 -13.06
CA LYS A 354 -9.87 -32.26 -14.45
C LYS A 354 -11.04 -31.74 -15.28
N GLU A 355 -10.74 -31.30 -16.48
CA GLU A 355 -11.75 -30.93 -17.47
C GLU A 355 -12.78 -32.06 -17.60
N ASN A 356 -14.07 -31.75 -17.56
CA ASN A 356 -15.18 -32.65 -17.63
C ASN A 356 -15.35 -33.67 -16.46
N SER A 357 -14.62 -33.49 -15.35
CA SER A 357 -14.80 -34.35 -14.17
C SER A 357 -16.24 -34.33 -13.67
N ARG A 358 -16.77 -35.52 -13.33
CA ARG A 358 -18.07 -35.66 -12.67
C ARG A 358 -17.99 -35.15 -11.24
N ILE A 359 -18.94 -34.33 -10.85
CA ILE A 359 -18.98 -33.75 -9.48
C ILE A 359 -20.28 -34.09 -8.76
N ARG A 360 -20.23 -33.97 -7.45
CA ARG A 360 -21.40 -34.06 -6.55
C ARG A 360 -21.30 -32.81 -5.60
N GLU A 361 -22.41 -32.12 -5.48
CA GLU A 361 -22.54 -31.01 -4.55
C GLU A 361 -22.66 -31.50 -3.11
N VAL A 362 -22.07 -30.80 -2.15
CA VAL A 362 -22.25 -31.08 -0.73
C VAL A 362 -23.73 -30.92 -0.39
N GLY A 363 -24.39 -32.05 0.02
CA GLY A 363 -25.83 -32.10 0.26
C GLY A 363 -26.62 -32.94 -0.76
N ASP A 364 -26.04 -33.29 -1.91
CA ASP A 364 -26.68 -34.24 -2.84
C ASP A 364 -26.67 -35.68 -2.25
N PRO A 365 -27.78 -36.44 -2.32
CA PRO A 365 -27.84 -37.80 -1.82
C PRO A 365 -26.87 -38.72 -2.56
N ASP A 366 -26.22 -39.62 -1.83
CA ASP A 366 -25.27 -40.56 -2.41
C ASP A 366 -26.01 -41.60 -3.30
N PRO A 367 -25.69 -41.69 -4.59
CA PRO A 367 -26.33 -42.68 -5.47
C PRO A 367 -26.07 -44.13 -5.02
N ALA A 368 -25.13 -44.36 -4.11
CA ALA A 368 -24.89 -45.71 -3.53
C ALA A 368 -25.91 -46.10 -2.46
N THR A 369 -26.75 -45.19 -1.95
CA THR A 369 -27.74 -45.44 -0.91
C THR A 369 -29.16 -45.65 -1.45
N VAL A 370 -29.39 -45.55 -2.77
CA VAL A 370 -30.70 -45.75 -3.41
C VAL A 370 -30.79 -47.13 -4.11
N SER A 371 -30.19 -48.15 -3.57
CA SER A 371 -30.42 -49.51 -4.06
C SER A 371 -30.70 -50.44 -2.87
N THR A 372 -31.91 -51.00 -2.91
CA THR A 372 -32.47 -52.05 -2.04
C THR A 372 -33.27 -51.54 -0.83
N ASN A 373 -34.55 -51.24 -1.12
CA ASN A 373 -35.67 -51.72 -0.30
C ASN A 373 -36.99 -51.55 -1.10
N ALA A 374 -37.21 -52.48 -2.04
CA ALA A 374 -38.55 -52.78 -2.51
C ALA A 374 -39.14 -53.78 -1.50
N PRO A 375 -40.27 -53.54 -0.85
CA PRO A 375 -40.91 -54.51 -0.03
C PRO A 375 -41.60 -55.58 -0.97
N THR A 376 -41.12 -56.80 -0.90
CA THR A 376 -41.78 -57.96 -1.46
C THR A 376 -43.19 -58.13 -0.84
N ALA A 377 -44.20 -57.85 -1.61
CA ALA A 377 -45.57 -58.12 -1.24
C ALA A 377 -45.80 -59.66 -1.22
N THR A 378 -45.88 -60.22 -0.04
CA THR A 378 -46.36 -61.60 0.17
C THR A 378 -47.85 -61.51 0.40
N ALA A 379 -48.61 -61.98 -0.60
CA ALA A 379 -50.00 -62.24 -0.48
C ALA A 379 -50.19 -63.48 0.40
N THR A 380 -50.95 -63.36 1.47
CA THR A 380 -51.59 -64.56 2.15
C THR A 380 -53.01 -64.22 2.52
N SER A 381 -53.85 -65.05 2.02
CA SER A 381 -55.31 -65.13 2.11
C SER A 381 -55.85 -65.14 3.53
N ALA A 382 -57.07 -64.63 3.63
CA ALA A 382 -57.98 -64.71 4.78
C ALA A 382 -58.32 -66.16 5.24
N PRO A 383 -58.89 -66.31 6.44
CA PRO A 383 -60.33 -66.33 6.49
C PRO A 383 -61.00 -65.68 7.73
N VAL A 384 -62.24 -65.33 7.48
CA VAL A 384 -63.39 -64.99 8.31
C VAL A 384 -63.54 -65.79 9.59
N THR A 385 -63.86 -65.13 10.72
CA THR A 385 -65.02 -65.58 11.57
C THR A 385 -65.41 -64.47 12.56
N SER A 386 -66.71 -64.42 12.71
CA SER A 386 -67.62 -63.64 13.52
C SER A 386 -67.53 -63.86 15.04
N LYS A 387 -67.95 -62.87 15.82
CA LYS A 387 -68.96 -62.82 16.90
C LYS A 387 -68.54 -61.88 17.99
N SER A 388 -69.31 -60.84 18.16
CA SER A 388 -70.40 -60.60 19.15
C SER A 388 -69.92 -60.41 20.59
N GLY A 389 -70.43 -59.36 21.14
CA GLY A 389 -70.94 -59.38 22.51
C GLY A 389 -70.35 -58.32 23.44
N THR A 390 -71.29 -57.46 23.75
CA THR A 390 -71.61 -56.59 24.89
C THR A 390 -70.87 -55.35 25.02
#